data_f6bbe47534cc61eb250dbcdecb41e6a6
#
_entry.id   f6bbe47534cc61eb250dbcdecb41e6a6
#
_cell.length_a   1.000
_cell.length_b   1.000
_cell.length_c   1.000
_cell.angle_alpha   90.00
_cell.angle_beta   90.00
_cell.angle_gamma   90.00
#
_symmetry.space_group_name_H-M   'P 1'
#
loop_
_entity.id
_entity.type
_entity.pdbx_description
1 polymer ?
#
loop_
_entity_poly.entity_id
_entity_poly.type
_entity_poly.pdbx_seq_one_letter_code
_entity_poly.pdbx_strand_id
1 'polypeptide(L)'
;MFDRLDDLLIRYEELMEELGSPEVASDTNRFRKLMKEQSDLAPIVEAYKEYKKAKQDVEDSLALLDEESDEEMREMAKEELNAAKKRIEDLEQELKILLLPKDPNDEKNVIVEIRAGAGGDEAALFASELYRMYVRFAERNRWKTELVSVSENGIGGFKEVVFMITGQGAYSKMKYDSGVHRVQRVPETESGGRIHTSTATVAVMPEAEDVDVVIDDKDIRIDVMRASGNGGQCVNTTDSAVRLTHIPTGIVIYSQTEKSQLQNKEKAFRLLRSKLYDLELERRQNEEAAERRSQIGTGDRSEKIRTYNFPQGRVTEHRIKLTLYKIDSIMDGDLYEIIDSLIAADQAAKLAKMNEGI
;
A
#
# COMPACT_ATOMS: atom_id res chain seq x y z
N MET A 1 -6.26 -24.95 8.01
CA MET A 1 -5.79 -24.33 6.77
C MET A 1 -6.58 -24.84 5.56
N PHE A 2 -6.67 -26.13 5.34
CA PHE A 2 -7.36 -26.69 4.14
C PHE A 2 -8.86 -26.43 4.10
N ASP A 3 -9.57 -26.52 5.24
CA ASP A 3 -11.00 -26.20 5.30
C ASP A 3 -11.28 -24.77 4.79
N ARG A 4 -10.42 -23.83 5.14
CA ARG A 4 -10.51 -22.44 4.67
C ARG A 4 -10.25 -22.31 3.17
N LEU A 5 -9.41 -23.17 2.58
CA LEU A 5 -9.15 -23.16 1.12
C LEU A 5 -10.34 -23.71 0.33
N ASP A 6 -11.06 -24.69 0.87
CA ASP A 6 -12.30 -25.18 0.27
C ASP A 6 -13.39 -24.08 0.27
N ASP A 7 -13.53 -23.34 1.37
CA ASP A 7 -14.44 -22.19 1.45
C ASP A 7 -14.09 -21.10 0.41
N LEU A 8 -12.79 -20.82 0.22
CA LEU A 8 -12.32 -19.87 -0.78
C LEU A 8 -12.59 -20.33 -2.22
N LEU A 9 -12.49 -21.64 -2.49
CA LEU A 9 -12.83 -22.21 -3.79
C LEU A 9 -14.32 -22.03 -4.09
N ILE A 10 -15.20 -22.34 -3.13
CA ILE A 10 -16.64 -22.14 -3.25
C ILE A 10 -16.95 -20.68 -3.49
N ARG A 11 -16.35 -19.79 -2.70
CA ARG A 11 -16.54 -18.33 -2.88
C ARG A 11 -16.09 -17.84 -4.25
N TYR A 12 -14.99 -18.36 -4.77
CA TYR A 12 -14.52 -18.03 -6.13
C TYR A 12 -15.51 -18.46 -7.19
N GLU A 13 -16.11 -19.65 -7.08
CA GLU A 13 -17.14 -20.14 -8.01
C GLU A 13 -18.40 -19.27 -7.95
N GLU A 14 -18.87 -18.91 -6.75
CA GLU A 14 -19.97 -17.96 -6.57
C GLU A 14 -19.69 -16.60 -7.23
N LEU A 15 -18.46 -16.08 -7.07
CA LEU A 15 -18.05 -14.83 -7.70
C LEU A 15 -18.09 -14.89 -9.23
N MET A 16 -17.69 -16.02 -9.81
CA MET A 16 -17.75 -16.22 -11.27
C MET A 16 -19.21 -16.25 -11.77
N GLU A 17 -20.13 -16.85 -11.01
CA GLU A 17 -21.56 -16.83 -11.31
C GLU A 17 -22.16 -15.43 -11.17
N GLU A 18 -21.85 -14.72 -10.07
CA GLU A 18 -22.32 -13.35 -9.84
C GLU A 18 -21.84 -12.38 -10.92
N LEU A 19 -20.57 -12.47 -11.34
CA LEU A 19 -19.99 -11.64 -12.40
C LEU A 19 -20.63 -11.91 -13.78
N GLY A 20 -21.15 -13.12 -14.00
CA GLY A 20 -21.90 -13.47 -15.21
C GLY A 20 -23.33 -12.96 -15.23
N SER A 21 -23.86 -12.41 -14.12
CA SER A 21 -25.24 -11.94 -14.04
C SER A 21 -25.44 -10.58 -14.68
N PRO A 22 -26.54 -10.34 -15.45
CA PRO A 22 -26.83 -9.04 -16.05
C PRO A 22 -27.01 -7.91 -15.02
N GLU A 23 -27.46 -8.23 -13.82
CA GLU A 23 -27.72 -7.28 -12.74
C GLU A 23 -26.39 -6.65 -12.25
N VAL A 24 -25.35 -7.46 -12.09
CA VAL A 24 -24.02 -7.00 -11.67
C VAL A 24 -23.35 -6.22 -12.79
N ALA A 25 -23.52 -6.61 -14.06
CA ALA A 25 -22.98 -5.90 -15.20
C ALA A 25 -23.51 -4.47 -15.34
N SER A 26 -24.72 -4.20 -14.83
CA SER A 26 -25.33 -2.86 -14.83
C SER A 26 -24.83 -1.94 -13.71
N ASP A 27 -24.29 -2.50 -12.62
CA ASP A 27 -23.74 -1.74 -11.47
C ASP A 27 -22.20 -1.73 -11.51
N THR A 28 -21.65 -0.66 -12.06
CA THR A 28 -20.19 -0.49 -12.22
C THR A 28 -19.40 -0.60 -10.90
N ASN A 29 -19.96 -0.13 -9.78
CA ASN A 29 -19.28 -0.16 -8.51
C ASN A 29 -19.27 -1.56 -7.90
N ARG A 30 -20.40 -2.27 -7.99
CA ARG A 30 -20.50 -3.68 -7.57
C ARG A 30 -19.62 -4.56 -8.42
N PHE A 31 -19.65 -4.37 -9.74
CA PHE A 31 -18.82 -5.11 -10.69
C PHE A 31 -17.33 -4.97 -10.37
N ARG A 32 -16.85 -3.74 -10.12
CA ARG A 32 -15.43 -3.50 -9.73
C ARG A 32 -15.05 -4.22 -8.44
N LYS A 33 -15.91 -4.21 -7.43
CA LYS A 33 -15.63 -4.90 -6.16
C LYS A 33 -15.51 -6.40 -6.34
N LEU A 34 -16.44 -7.01 -7.07
CA LEU A 34 -16.43 -8.43 -7.33
C LEU A 34 -15.27 -8.86 -8.23
N MET A 35 -14.92 -8.07 -9.24
CA MET A 35 -13.74 -8.29 -10.07
C MET A 35 -12.44 -8.24 -9.27
N LYS A 36 -12.33 -7.30 -8.34
CA LYS A 36 -11.15 -7.21 -7.45
C LYS A 36 -11.06 -8.43 -6.54
N GLU A 37 -12.17 -8.83 -5.92
CA GLU A 37 -12.23 -10.02 -5.05
C GLU A 37 -11.87 -11.28 -5.85
N GLN A 38 -12.38 -11.44 -7.07
CA GLN A 38 -12.04 -12.55 -7.97
C GLN A 38 -10.56 -12.55 -8.32
N SER A 39 -10.00 -11.41 -8.68
CA SER A 39 -8.57 -11.27 -9.01
C SER A 39 -7.66 -11.59 -7.82
N ASP A 40 -8.08 -11.25 -6.60
CA ASP A 40 -7.34 -11.56 -5.38
C ASP A 40 -7.37 -13.05 -5.03
N LEU A 41 -8.49 -13.74 -5.30
CA LEU A 41 -8.66 -15.16 -5.01
C LEU A 41 -8.10 -16.07 -6.10
N ALA A 42 -8.03 -15.62 -7.36
CA ALA A 42 -7.60 -16.45 -8.50
C ALA A 42 -6.27 -17.17 -8.26
N PRO A 43 -5.17 -16.53 -7.82
CA PRO A 43 -3.90 -17.21 -7.61
C PRO A 43 -3.98 -18.30 -6.51
N ILE A 44 -4.77 -18.04 -5.46
CA ILE A 44 -4.96 -18.99 -4.35
C ILE A 44 -5.71 -20.22 -4.86
N VAL A 45 -6.77 -20.01 -5.63
CA VAL A 45 -7.60 -21.09 -6.17
C VAL A 45 -6.84 -21.92 -7.20
N GLU A 46 -6.03 -21.28 -8.06
CA GLU A 46 -5.18 -21.99 -9.03
C GLU A 46 -4.15 -22.88 -8.31
N ALA A 47 -3.40 -22.33 -7.36
CA ALA A 47 -2.45 -23.11 -6.57
C ALA A 47 -3.13 -24.25 -5.79
N TYR A 48 -4.33 -24.01 -5.26
CA TYR A 48 -5.08 -25.05 -4.55
C TYR A 48 -5.61 -26.15 -5.46
N LYS A 49 -6.06 -25.82 -6.66
CA LYS A 49 -6.45 -26.82 -7.68
C LYS A 49 -5.25 -27.68 -8.09
N GLU A 50 -4.08 -27.09 -8.30
CA GLU A 50 -2.84 -27.84 -8.56
C GLU A 50 -2.45 -28.74 -7.38
N TYR A 51 -2.60 -28.23 -6.16
CA TYR A 51 -2.36 -29.03 -4.95
C TYR A 51 -3.28 -30.26 -4.87
N LYS A 52 -4.59 -30.09 -5.13
CA LYS A 52 -5.54 -31.20 -5.17
C LYS A 52 -5.16 -32.22 -6.26
N LYS A 53 -4.73 -31.71 -7.43
CA LYS A 53 -4.27 -32.58 -8.52
C LYS A 53 -3.02 -33.34 -8.13
N ALA A 54 -2.02 -32.70 -7.56
CA ALA A 54 -0.80 -33.36 -7.11
C ALA A 54 -1.07 -34.44 -6.02
N LYS A 55 -2.06 -34.20 -5.14
CA LYS A 55 -2.52 -35.24 -4.19
C LYS A 55 -3.14 -36.44 -4.90
N GLN A 56 -3.97 -36.20 -5.90
CA GLN A 56 -4.56 -37.29 -6.72
C GLN A 56 -3.48 -38.08 -7.46
N ASP A 57 -2.49 -37.38 -8.03
CA ASP A 57 -1.36 -38.00 -8.70
C ASP A 57 -0.55 -38.92 -7.74
N VAL A 58 -0.42 -38.54 -6.45
CA VAL A 58 0.19 -39.40 -5.41
C VAL A 58 -0.65 -40.63 -5.16
N GLU A 59 -1.96 -40.51 -5.02
CA GLU A 59 -2.87 -41.65 -4.78
C GLU A 59 -2.88 -42.61 -5.99
N ASP A 60 -2.93 -42.07 -7.20
CA ASP A 60 -2.90 -42.84 -8.45
C ASP A 60 -1.57 -43.57 -8.63
N SER A 61 -0.44 -42.89 -8.33
CA SER A 61 0.90 -43.53 -8.41
C SER A 61 1.09 -44.62 -7.35
N LEU A 62 0.53 -44.44 -6.16
CA LEU A 62 0.56 -45.49 -5.11
C LEU A 62 -0.30 -46.71 -5.52
N ALA A 63 -1.49 -46.47 -6.04
CA ALA A 63 -2.37 -47.56 -6.56
C ALA A 63 -1.67 -48.32 -7.68
N LEU A 64 -1.03 -47.63 -8.61
CA LEU A 64 -0.27 -48.26 -9.70
C LEU A 64 0.89 -49.10 -9.17
N LEU A 65 1.61 -48.63 -8.14
CA LEU A 65 2.70 -49.37 -7.52
C LEU A 65 2.23 -50.65 -6.83
N ASP A 66 0.99 -50.72 -6.35
CA ASP A 66 0.42 -51.88 -5.67
C ASP A 66 -0.13 -52.92 -6.70
N GLU A 67 -0.63 -52.45 -7.83
CA GLU A 67 -1.28 -53.32 -8.82
C GLU A 67 -0.33 -53.81 -9.93
N GLU A 68 0.71 -53.03 -10.25
CA GLU A 68 1.59 -53.30 -11.39
C GLU A 68 2.78 -54.22 -10.99
N SER A 69 3.03 -55.23 -11.84
CA SER A 69 4.13 -56.18 -11.71
C SER A 69 5.32 -55.90 -12.63
N ASP A 70 5.17 -55.08 -13.63
CA ASP A 70 6.23 -54.68 -14.56
C ASP A 70 7.20 -53.66 -13.88
N GLU A 71 8.48 -54.02 -13.93
CA GLU A 71 9.53 -53.29 -13.22
C GLU A 71 9.75 -51.87 -13.83
N GLU A 72 9.64 -51.71 -15.15
CA GLU A 72 9.75 -50.40 -15.81
C GLU A 72 8.57 -49.49 -15.47
N MET A 73 7.37 -50.01 -15.45
CA MET A 73 6.17 -49.24 -15.07
C MET A 73 6.21 -48.84 -13.59
N ARG A 74 6.71 -49.73 -12.72
CA ARG A 74 6.89 -49.41 -11.30
C ARG A 74 7.94 -48.32 -11.09
N GLU A 75 9.02 -48.30 -11.87
CA GLU A 75 10.06 -47.27 -11.77
C GLU A 75 9.54 -45.92 -12.21
N MET A 76 8.77 -45.86 -13.30
CA MET A 76 8.09 -44.64 -13.71
C MET A 76 7.08 -44.13 -12.68
N ALA A 77 6.29 -45.01 -12.07
CA ALA A 77 5.35 -44.65 -11.02
C ALA A 77 6.06 -44.12 -9.76
N LYS A 78 7.27 -44.61 -9.43
CA LYS A 78 8.08 -44.06 -8.33
C LYS A 78 8.60 -42.67 -8.64
N GLU A 79 9.04 -42.43 -9.87
CA GLU A 79 9.49 -41.09 -10.29
C GLU A 79 8.35 -40.09 -10.25
N GLU A 80 7.18 -40.45 -10.78
CA GLU A 80 5.97 -39.62 -10.71
C GLU A 80 5.54 -39.36 -9.27
N LEU A 81 5.54 -40.36 -8.42
CA LEU A 81 5.26 -40.25 -6.98
C LEU A 81 6.19 -39.24 -6.29
N ASN A 82 7.49 -39.32 -6.57
CA ASN A 82 8.48 -38.41 -5.98
C ASN A 82 8.32 -36.99 -6.49
N ALA A 83 8.05 -36.82 -7.78
CA ALA A 83 7.76 -35.53 -8.39
C ALA A 83 6.49 -34.89 -7.81
N ALA A 84 5.41 -35.70 -7.67
CA ALA A 84 4.14 -35.22 -7.08
C ALA A 84 4.30 -34.83 -5.61
N LYS A 85 5.04 -35.62 -4.81
CA LYS A 85 5.34 -35.27 -3.40
C LYS A 85 6.11 -33.97 -3.27
N LYS A 86 7.12 -33.77 -4.10
CA LYS A 86 7.88 -32.51 -4.12
C LYS A 86 6.98 -31.35 -4.52
N ARG A 87 6.13 -31.53 -5.53
CA ARG A 87 5.17 -30.51 -5.97
C ARG A 87 4.19 -30.13 -4.86
N ILE A 88 3.74 -31.10 -4.05
CA ILE A 88 2.88 -30.86 -2.89
C ILE A 88 3.61 -29.97 -1.86
N GLU A 89 4.86 -30.26 -1.53
CA GLU A 89 5.64 -29.46 -0.59
C GLU A 89 5.83 -28.01 -1.08
N ASP A 90 6.16 -27.85 -2.36
CA ASP A 90 6.32 -26.53 -2.98
C ASP A 90 5.00 -25.73 -2.95
N LEU A 91 3.87 -26.38 -3.34
CA LEU A 91 2.54 -25.77 -3.32
C LEU A 91 2.04 -25.45 -1.90
N GLU A 92 2.37 -26.24 -0.90
CA GLU A 92 2.05 -25.93 0.50
C GLU A 92 2.75 -24.65 0.96
N GLN A 93 3.99 -24.45 0.56
CA GLN A 93 4.72 -23.21 0.88
C GLN A 93 4.13 -22.02 0.12
N GLU A 94 3.85 -22.19 -1.17
CA GLU A 94 3.21 -21.18 -2.01
C GLU A 94 1.85 -20.76 -1.44
N LEU A 95 0.99 -21.72 -1.08
CA LEU A 95 -0.33 -21.45 -0.49
C LEU A 95 -0.22 -20.72 0.84
N LYS A 96 0.76 -21.06 1.67
CA LYS A 96 1.01 -20.32 2.93
C LYS A 96 1.33 -18.85 2.67
N ILE A 97 2.12 -18.57 1.64
CA ILE A 97 2.47 -17.18 1.25
C ILE A 97 1.26 -16.46 0.67
N LEU A 98 0.50 -17.11 -0.21
CA LEU A 98 -0.70 -16.54 -0.85
C LEU A 98 -1.81 -16.22 0.16
N LEU A 99 -1.90 -16.97 1.26
CA LEU A 99 -2.86 -16.75 2.34
C LEU A 99 -2.43 -15.67 3.34
N LEU A 100 -1.22 -15.11 3.21
CA LEU A 100 -0.82 -13.97 4.03
C LEU A 100 -1.73 -12.76 3.76
N PRO A 101 -2.09 -12.00 4.80
CA PRO A 101 -2.88 -10.80 4.60
C PRO A 101 -2.13 -9.83 3.70
N LYS A 102 -2.74 -9.50 2.55
CA LYS A 102 -2.22 -8.50 1.62
C LYS A 102 -2.47 -7.10 2.20
N ASP A 103 -1.51 -6.22 2.02
CA ASP A 103 -1.69 -4.81 2.33
C ASP A 103 -2.66 -4.20 1.28
N PRO A 104 -3.78 -3.58 1.71
CA PRO A 104 -4.74 -2.99 0.76
C PRO A 104 -4.13 -1.87 -0.09
N ASN A 105 -2.98 -1.33 0.31
CA ASN A 105 -2.27 -0.29 -0.41
C ASN A 105 -1.29 -0.83 -1.48
N ASP A 106 -1.01 -2.14 -1.51
CA ASP A 106 -0.01 -2.73 -2.40
C ASP A 106 -0.24 -2.44 -3.89
N GLU A 107 -1.51 -2.29 -4.31
CA GLU A 107 -1.89 -1.98 -5.69
C GLU A 107 -1.92 -0.47 -6.01
N LYS A 108 -1.72 0.39 -5.00
CA LYS A 108 -1.77 1.84 -5.19
C LYS A 108 -0.50 2.37 -5.81
N ASN A 109 -0.63 3.52 -6.44
CA ASN A 109 0.50 4.36 -6.78
C ASN A 109 1.15 4.90 -5.50
N VAL A 110 2.38 5.37 -5.62
CA VAL A 110 3.16 5.76 -4.46
C VAL A 110 3.67 7.20 -4.59
N ILE A 111 3.62 7.94 -3.50
CA ILE A 111 4.27 9.23 -3.34
C ILE A 111 5.53 9.01 -2.51
N VAL A 112 6.67 9.39 -3.07
CA VAL A 112 7.98 9.30 -2.42
C VAL A 112 8.45 10.71 -2.08
N GLU A 113 8.83 10.91 -0.83
CA GLU A 113 9.38 12.16 -0.33
C GLU A 113 10.79 11.89 0.20
N ILE A 114 11.79 12.58 -0.35
CA ILE A 114 13.18 12.48 0.07
C ILE A 114 13.59 13.82 0.65
N ARG A 115 14.14 13.82 1.86
CA ARG A 115 14.66 15.02 2.52
C ARG A 115 16.12 14.83 2.91
N ALA A 116 16.93 15.85 2.72
CA ALA A 116 18.26 15.91 3.26
C ALA A 116 18.19 15.89 4.80
N GLY A 117 18.94 14.98 5.41
CA GLY A 117 19.08 14.86 6.86
C GLY A 117 20.35 15.52 7.39
N ALA A 118 21.08 14.81 8.24
CA ALA A 118 22.35 15.29 8.78
C ALA A 118 23.46 15.29 7.72
N GLY A 119 24.16 16.40 7.53
CA GLY A 119 25.31 16.50 6.61
C GLY A 119 25.31 17.71 5.68
N GLY A 120 24.33 18.61 5.81
CA GLY A 120 24.26 19.85 5.03
C GLY A 120 24.18 19.63 3.53
N ASP A 121 25.05 20.26 2.76
CA ASP A 121 25.07 20.19 1.30
C ASP A 121 25.31 18.77 0.76
N GLU A 122 26.14 18.00 1.44
CA GLU A 122 26.38 16.59 1.07
C GLU A 122 25.13 15.73 1.24
N ALA A 123 24.35 15.96 2.28
CA ALA A 123 23.08 15.31 2.45
C ALA A 123 22.09 15.66 1.34
N ALA A 124 22.10 16.91 0.86
CA ALA A 124 21.25 17.36 -0.24
C ALA A 124 21.71 16.74 -1.60
N LEU A 125 23.00 16.61 -1.84
CA LEU A 125 23.53 15.90 -3.00
C LEU A 125 23.13 14.42 -2.96
N PHE A 126 23.26 13.79 -1.81
CA PHE A 126 22.84 12.40 -1.65
C PHE A 126 21.33 12.21 -1.87
N ALA A 127 20.49 13.14 -1.40
CA ALA A 127 19.05 13.11 -1.66
C ALA A 127 18.73 13.16 -3.17
N SER A 128 19.46 13.97 -3.95
CA SER A 128 19.31 14.01 -5.42
C SER A 128 19.74 12.72 -6.10
N GLU A 129 20.78 12.05 -5.58
CA GLU A 129 21.21 10.76 -6.09
C GLU A 129 20.23 9.63 -5.75
N LEU A 130 19.64 9.63 -4.55
CA LEU A 130 18.55 8.71 -4.21
C LEU A 130 17.34 8.90 -5.11
N TYR A 131 16.95 10.14 -5.39
CA TYR A 131 15.90 10.44 -6.36
C TYR A 131 16.19 9.81 -7.72
N ARG A 132 17.40 10.01 -8.24
CA ARG A 132 17.83 9.42 -9.51
C ARG A 132 17.78 7.88 -9.44
N MET A 133 18.24 7.28 -8.37
CA MET A 133 18.20 5.83 -8.15
C MET A 133 16.76 5.28 -8.25
N TYR A 134 15.79 5.94 -7.59
CA TYR A 134 14.40 5.52 -7.65
C TYR A 134 13.76 5.76 -9.01
N VAL A 135 14.10 6.83 -9.71
CA VAL A 135 13.64 7.06 -11.08
C VAL A 135 14.15 5.94 -12.00
N ARG A 136 15.42 5.57 -11.90
CA ARG A 136 15.99 4.45 -12.65
C ARG A 136 15.34 3.11 -12.30
N PHE A 137 15.05 2.87 -11.02
CA PHE A 137 14.34 1.67 -10.61
C PHE A 137 12.90 1.63 -11.17
N ALA A 138 12.21 2.75 -11.18
CA ALA A 138 10.88 2.87 -11.78
C ALA A 138 10.92 2.61 -13.29
N GLU A 139 11.89 3.18 -14.02
CA GLU A 139 12.10 2.92 -15.45
C GLU A 139 12.29 1.42 -15.74
N ARG A 140 13.12 0.73 -14.94
CA ARG A 140 13.36 -0.72 -15.06
C ARG A 140 12.09 -1.56 -14.85
N ASN A 141 11.18 -1.08 -13.99
CA ASN A 141 9.87 -1.70 -13.77
C ASN A 141 8.79 -1.22 -14.73
N ARG A 142 9.10 -0.34 -15.70
CA ARG A 142 8.16 0.29 -16.63
C ARG A 142 7.07 1.11 -15.93
N TRP A 143 7.41 1.69 -14.78
CA TRP A 143 6.56 2.62 -14.06
C TRP A 143 6.84 4.04 -14.53
N LYS A 144 5.83 4.91 -14.43
CA LYS A 144 5.98 6.33 -14.70
C LYS A 144 6.39 7.06 -13.42
N THR A 145 7.25 8.07 -13.58
CA THR A 145 7.61 8.98 -12.51
C THR A 145 7.18 10.39 -12.87
N GLU A 146 6.62 11.11 -11.90
CA GLU A 146 6.20 12.49 -12.04
C GLU A 146 6.72 13.30 -10.87
N LEU A 147 7.45 14.38 -11.15
CA LEU A 147 7.95 15.30 -10.13
C LEU A 147 6.78 16.16 -9.62
N VAL A 148 6.52 16.11 -8.33
CA VAL A 148 5.47 16.91 -7.67
C VAL A 148 6.05 18.22 -7.16
N SER A 149 7.16 18.19 -6.43
CA SER A 149 7.82 19.39 -5.93
C SER A 149 9.31 19.11 -5.67
N VAL A 150 10.12 20.15 -5.77
CA VAL A 150 11.55 20.08 -5.46
C VAL A 150 12.00 21.39 -4.81
N SER A 151 12.86 21.27 -3.80
CA SER A 151 13.56 22.37 -3.17
C SER A 151 15.06 22.14 -3.29
N GLU A 152 15.73 22.94 -4.12
CA GLU A 152 17.16 22.81 -4.39
C GLU A 152 18.02 23.60 -3.39
N ASN A 153 19.29 23.18 -3.23
CA ASN A 153 20.27 23.90 -2.41
C ASN A 153 21.21 24.83 -3.20
N GLY A 154 21.03 24.95 -4.53
CA GLY A 154 21.82 25.79 -5.41
C GLY A 154 23.12 25.18 -5.94
N ILE A 155 23.51 23.97 -5.51
CA ILE A 155 24.68 23.23 -5.98
C ILE A 155 24.32 21.87 -6.61
N GLY A 156 23.06 21.71 -7.06
CA GLY A 156 22.56 20.49 -7.68
C GLY A 156 22.04 19.44 -6.69
N GLY A 157 22.04 19.71 -5.40
CA GLY A 157 21.43 18.87 -4.37
C GLY A 157 19.99 19.28 -4.07
N PHE A 158 19.21 18.37 -3.47
CA PHE A 158 17.83 18.59 -3.07
C PHE A 158 17.71 18.66 -1.54
N LYS A 159 17.21 19.77 -1.02
CA LYS A 159 16.78 19.83 0.38
C LYS A 159 15.57 18.94 0.60
N GLU A 160 14.67 18.96 -0.37
CA GLU A 160 13.46 18.11 -0.42
C GLU A 160 13.08 17.86 -1.86
N VAL A 161 12.67 16.65 -2.17
CA VAL A 161 12.03 16.29 -3.43
C VAL A 161 10.85 15.37 -3.15
N VAL A 162 9.71 15.68 -3.79
CA VAL A 162 8.50 14.86 -3.76
C VAL A 162 8.15 14.46 -5.17
N PHE A 163 7.94 13.18 -5.41
CA PHE A 163 7.57 12.65 -6.71
C PHE A 163 6.62 11.46 -6.57
N MET A 164 5.84 11.26 -7.60
CA MET A 164 4.90 10.15 -7.71
C MET A 164 5.48 9.06 -8.60
N ILE A 165 5.28 7.81 -8.22
CA ILE A 165 5.55 6.64 -9.05
C ILE A 165 4.21 5.97 -9.33
N THR A 166 3.85 5.88 -10.61
CA THR A 166 2.60 5.27 -11.08
C THR A 166 2.91 3.97 -11.80
N GLY A 167 2.38 2.88 -11.28
CA GLY A 167 2.55 1.56 -11.89
C GLY A 167 2.01 0.44 -11.01
N GLN A 168 1.73 -0.69 -11.63
CA GLN A 168 1.19 -1.85 -10.94
C GLN A 168 2.18 -2.37 -9.88
N GLY A 169 1.71 -2.51 -8.64
CA GLY A 169 2.50 -3.00 -7.53
C GLY A 169 3.63 -2.06 -7.07
N ALA A 170 3.58 -0.76 -7.46
CA ALA A 170 4.63 0.19 -7.11
C ALA A 170 4.78 0.32 -5.58
N TYR A 171 3.69 0.49 -4.85
CA TYR A 171 3.72 0.59 -3.39
C TYR A 171 4.23 -0.70 -2.74
N SER A 172 3.84 -1.87 -3.25
CA SER A 172 4.25 -3.17 -2.70
C SER A 172 5.77 -3.38 -2.63
N LYS A 173 6.52 -2.75 -3.55
CA LYS A 173 7.99 -2.78 -3.59
C LYS A 173 8.61 -1.59 -2.86
N MET A 174 8.09 -0.39 -3.10
CA MET A 174 8.67 0.85 -2.57
C MET A 174 8.49 1.03 -1.05
N LYS A 175 7.43 0.47 -0.46
CA LYS A 175 7.15 0.58 0.98
C LYS A 175 8.31 0.14 1.89
N TYR A 176 9.17 -0.75 1.41
CA TYR A 176 10.34 -1.21 2.17
C TYR A 176 11.51 -0.21 2.19
N ASP A 177 11.46 0.84 1.38
CA ASP A 177 12.54 1.83 1.29
C ASP A 177 12.32 3.07 2.18
N SER A 178 11.21 3.12 2.92
CA SER A 178 10.97 4.19 3.89
C SER A 178 11.89 4.07 5.11
N GLY A 179 12.49 5.19 5.49
CA GLY A 179 13.42 5.27 6.61
C GLY A 179 14.61 6.19 6.36
N VAL A 180 15.64 6.03 7.18
CA VAL A 180 16.88 6.81 7.10
C VAL A 180 17.93 6.07 6.27
N HIS A 181 18.37 6.68 5.18
CA HIS A 181 19.45 6.22 4.32
C HIS A 181 20.73 6.96 4.68
N ARG A 182 21.83 6.23 4.87
CA ARG A 182 23.12 6.76 5.28
C ARG A 182 24.17 6.59 4.19
N VAL A 183 24.91 7.65 3.85
CA VAL A 183 26.01 7.62 2.93
C VAL A 183 27.35 7.84 3.65
N GLN A 184 28.36 7.09 3.25
CA GLN A 184 29.74 7.24 3.69
C GLN A 184 30.61 7.40 2.45
N ARG A 185 31.15 8.61 2.27
CA ARG A 185 32.08 8.94 1.19
C ARG A 185 32.85 10.21 1.51
N VAL A 186 33.87 10.52 0.71
CA VAL A 186 34.50 11.84 0.72
C VAL A 186 33.56 12.78 -0.03
N PRO A 187 33.00 13.82 0.63
CA PRO A 187 32.10 14.75 -0.03
C PRO A 187 32.82 15.54 -1.16
N GLU A 188 32.11 15.89 -2.21
CA GLU A 188 32.63 16.80 -3.24
C GLU A 188 32.98 18.19 -2.69
N THR A 189 32.38 18.56 -1.58
CA THR A 189 32.60 19.83 -0.86
C THR A 189 33.78 19.78 0.10
N GLU A 190 34.44 18.63 0.28
CA GLU A 190 35.52 18.43 1.24
C GLU A 190 36.90 18.51 0.57
N SER A 191 37.72 19.47 0.94
CA SER A 191 39.07 19.65 0.41
C SER A 191 40.13 18.75 1.07
N GLY A 192 39.87 18.20 2.25
CA GLY A 192 40.79 17.41 3.06
C GLY A 192 40.77 15.90 2.82
N GLY A 193 39.95 15.40 1.92
CA GLY A 193 39.85 13.97 1.57
C GLY A 193 39.31 13.08 2.69
N ARG A 194 38.63 13.64 3.67
CA ARG A 194 38.07 12.89 4.81
C ARG A 194 36.73 12.27 4.45
N ILE A 195 36.52 11.02 4.88
CA ILE A 195 35.23 10.35 4.75
C ILE A 195 34.23 10.96 5.74
N HIS A 196 33.12 11.49 5.22
CA HIS A 196 32.01 11.97 6.02
C HIS A 196 30.83 11.02 5.96
N THR A 197 29.98 11.10 6.98
CA THR A 197 28.74 10.35 7.07
C THR A 197 27.57 11.32 7.03
N SER A 198 26.72 11.21 6.01
CA SER A 198 25.54 12.03 5.82
C SER A 198 24.29 11.15 5.74
N THR A 199 23.14 11.74 5.93
CA THR A 199 21.86 11.02 5.87
C THR A 199 20.84 11.74 5.01
N ALA A 200 19.95 10.96 4.41
CA ALA A 200 18.70 11.45 3.82
C ALA A 200 17.55 10.57 4.31
N THR A 201 16.40 11.15 4.48
CA THR A 201 15.19 10.42 4.89
C THR A 201 14.30 10.18 3.67
N VAL A 202 13.75 8.99 3.58
CA VAL A 202 12.81 8.60 2.53
C VAL A 202 11.49 8.24 3.19
N ALA A 203 10.42 8.94 2.84
CA ALA A 203 9.05 8.58 3.20
C ALA A 203 8.34 8.04 1.97
N VAL A 204 7.67 6.91 2.13
CA VAL A 204 6.93 6.22 1.06
C VAL A 204 5.47 6.11 1.49
N MET A 205 4.59 6.86 0.84
CA MET A 205 3.17 6.92 1.15
C MET A 205 2.34 6.39 -0.03
N PRO A 206 1.26 5.63 0.23
CA PRO A 206 0.33 5.28 -0.83
C PRO A 206 -0.38 6.54 -1.35
N GLU A 207 -0.74 6.57 -2.64
CA GLU A 207 -1.57 7.63 -3.19
C GLU A 207 -2.90 7.69 -2.44
N ALA A 208 -3.27 8.88 -1.98
CA ALA A 208 -4.52 9.10 -1.26
C ALA A 208 -5.72 8.92 -2.21
N GLU A 209 -6.76 8.25 -1.72
CA GLU A 209 -8.05 8.19 -2.41
C GLU A 209 -8.85 9.47 -2.17
N ASP A 210 -9.74 9.81 -3.11
CA ASP A 210 -10.66 10.92 -2.92
C ASP A 210 -11.50 10.74 -1.64
N VAL A 211 -11.77 11.87 -0.99
CA VAL A 211 -12.58 11.87 0.23
C VAL A 211 -14.05 11.87 -0.17
N ASP A 212 -14.69 10.71 -0.03
CA ASP A 212 -16.14 10.59 -0.17
C ASP A 212 -16.82 10.75 1.19
N VAL A 213 -17.59 11.84 1.33
CA VAL A 213 -18.43 12.06 2.51
C VAL A 213 -19.85 11.59 2.22
N VAL A 214 -20.18 10.43 2.76
CA VAL A 214 -21.54 9.90 2.73
C VAL A 214 -22.26 10.36 3.99
N ILE A 215 -23.38 11.07 3.81
CA ILE A 215 -24.25 11.52 4.91
C ILE A 215 -25.45 10.57 4.97
N ASP A 216 -25.56 9.82 6.05
CA ASP A 216 -26.75 8.99 6.29
C ASP A 216 -27.85 9.86 6.93
N ASP A 217 -29.06 9.80 6.40
CA ASP A 217 -30.21 10.54 6.91
C ASP A 217 -30.54 10.20 8.38
N LYS A 218 -30.16 9.01 8.85
CA LYS A 218 -30.33 8.58 10.24
C LYS A 218 -29.44 9.34 11.22
N ASP A 219 -28.33 9.86 10.73
CA ASP A 219 -27.34 10.61 11.52
C ASP A 219 -27.66 12.10 11.60
N ILE A 220 -28.79 12.51 11.00
CA ILE A 220 -29.18 13.91 10.93
C ILE A 220 -30.46 14.15 11.71
N ARG A 221 -30.38 15.12 12.60
CA ARG A 221 -31.57 15.69 13.27
C ARG A 221 -31.86 17.07 12.68
N ILE A 222 -33.09 17.25 12.21
CA ILE A 222 -33.58 18.51 11.64
C ILE A 222 -34.63 19.12 12.58
N ASP A 223 -34.31 20.31 13.09
CA ASP A 223 -35.25 21.11 13.90
C ASP A 223 -35.65 22.33 13.06
N VAL A 224 -36.93 22.58 12.96
CA VAL A 224 -37.50 23.75 12.27
C VAL A 224 -37.93 24.78 13.28
N MET A 225 -37.63 26.04 13.03
CA MET A 225 -37.95 27.13 13.96
C MET A 225 -38.23 28.43 13.22
N ARG A 226 -38.76 29.40 13.96
CA ARG A 226 -38.94 30.74 13.41
C ARG A 226 -37.60 31.44 13.24
N ALA A 227 -37.46 32.20 12.13
CA ALA A 227 -36.27 33.00 11.92
C ALA A 227 -36.19 34.13 12.97
N SER A 228 -35.01 34.37 13.54
CA SER A 228 -34.76 35.45 14.47
C SER A 228 -34.13 36.66 13.69
N GLY A 229 -34.68 37.87 13.91
CA GLY A 229 -34.15 39.08 13.31
C GLY A 229 -35.20 40.20 13.17
N ASN A 230 -34.75 41.39 12.85
CA ASN A 230 -35.63 42.53 12.52
C ASN A 230 -36.32 42.28 11.18
N GLY A 231 -37.58 41.85 11.18
CA GLY A 231 -38.32 41.54 9.98
C GLY A 231 -39.84 41.73 10.13
N GLY A 232 -40.53 41.85 9.02
CA GLY A 232 -41.97 42.00 8.94
C GLY A 232 -42.75 40.69 9.19
N GLN A 233 -44.02 40.64 8.78
CA GLN A 233 -44.94 39.51 9.06
C GLN A 233 -44.43 38.13 8.66
N CYS A 234 -43.60 37.96 7.64
CA CYS A 234 -43.01 36.70 7.19
C CYS A 234 -42.06 36.06 8.25
N VAL A 235 -41.29 36.89 8.96
CA VAL A 235 -40.30 36.40 9.96
C VAL A 235 -40.97 35.92 11.22
N ASN A 236 -42.15 36.53 11.56
CA ASN A 236 -42.85 36.26 12.81
C ASN A 236 -43.91 35.15 12.71
N THR A 237 -44.31 34.76 11.49
CA THR A 237 -45.44 33.83 11.28
C THR A 237 -45.03 32.50 10.63
N THR A 238 -43.88 32.44 9.98
CA THR A 238 -43.48 31.23 9.22
C THR A 238 -42.24 30.57 9.81
N ASP A 239 -42.28 29.25 10.04
CA ASP A 239 -41.17 28.44 10.53
C ASP A 239 -40.22 28.17 9.34
N SER A 240 -39.46 29.17 8.92
CA SER A 240 -38.55 29.08 7.76
C SER A 240 -37.10 28.74 8.12
N ALA A 241 -36.67 28.96 9.35
CA ALA A 241 -35.33 28.66 9.81
C ALA A 241 -35.14 27.15 10.07
N VAL A 242 -34.02 26.62 9.65
CA VAL A 242 -33.66 25.21 9.80
C VAL A 242 -32.38 25.12 10.63
N ARG A 243 -32.42 24.28 11.67
CA ARG A 243 -31.27 23.84 12.44
C ARG A 243 -31.01 22.37 12.13
N LEU A 244 -29.86 22.08 11.60
CA LEU A 244 -29.41 20.75 11.22
C LEU A 244 -28.32 20.32 12.18
N THR A 245 -28.49 19.18 12.86
CA THR A 245 -27.49 18.63 13.76
C THR A 245 -27.03 17.26 13.23
N HIS A 246 -25.74 17.12 13.00
CA HIS A 246 -25.14 15.84 12.68
C HIS A 246 -24.76 15.14 13.99
N ILE A 247 -25.45 14.05 14.31
CA ILE A 247 -25.39 13.37 15.61
C ILE A 247 -23.99 12.84 15.91
N PRO A 248 -23.29 12.13 14.97
CA PRO A 248 -21.99 11.53 15.27
C PRO A 248 -20.88 12.55 15.55
N THR A 249 -20.88 13.70 14.86
CA THR A 249 -19.84 14.73 15.02
C THR A 249 -20.25 15.88 15.94
N GLY A 250 -21.53 15.99 16.28
CA GLY A 250 -22.07 17.11 17.04
C GLY A 250 -22.12 18.45 16.30
N ILE A 251 -21.85 18.47 14.99
CA ILE A 251 -21.88 19.68 14.17
C ILE A 251 -23.30 20.19 14.05
N VAL A 252 -23.50 21.46 14.39
CA VAL A 252 -24.78 22.15 14.30
C VAL A 252 -24.69 23.26 13.26
N ILE A 253 -25.64 23.28 12.32
CA ILE A 253 -25.74 24.28 11.27
C ILE A 253 -27.09 24.99 11.35
N TYR A 254 -27.07 26.30 11.33
CA TYR A 254 -28.25 27.14 11.25
C TYR A 254 -28.35 27.76 9.86
N SER A 255 -29.53 27.68 9.24
CA SER A 255 -29.86 28.35 8.00
C SER A 255 -31.18 29.08 8.12
N GLN A 256 -31.16 30.41 8.00
CA GLN A 256 -32.35 31.28 8.09
C GLN A 256 -32.33 32.41 7.10
N THR A 257 -31.41 32.37 6.10
CA THR A 257 -31.20 33.47 5.17
C THR A 257 -32.23 33.52 4.04
N GLU A 258 -32.85 32.39 3.76
CA GLU A 258 -33.86 32.29 2.69
C GLU A 258 -35.29 32.35 3.28
N LYS A 259 -36.24 32.77 2.44
CA LYS A 259 -37.65 32.85 2.82
C LYS A 259 -38.34 31.48 2.85
N SER A 260 -37.77 30.50 2.17
CA SER A 260 -38.28 29.13 2.05
C SER A 260 -37.54 28.18 2.98
N GLN A 261 -38.29 27.42 3.77
CA GLN A 261 -37.77 26.34 4.61
C GLN A 261 -36.99 25.32 3.78
N LEU A 262 -37.47 24.94 2.60
CA LEU A 262 -36.80 23.98 1.72
C LEU A 262 -35.41 24.50 1.27
N GLN A 263 -35.31 25.76 0.86
CA GLN A 263 -34.04 26.36 0.48
C GLN A 263 -33.06 26.47 1.65
N ASN A 264 -33.56 26.79 2.85
CA ASN A 264 -32.73 26.78 4.07
C ASN A 264 -32.23 25.37 4.41
N LYS A 265 -33.09 24.34 4.23
CA LYS A 265 -32.70 22.94 4.41
C LYS A 265 -31.60 22.52 3.44
N GLU A 266 -31.77 22.78 2.15
CA GLU A 266 -30.75 22.48 1.13
C GLU A 266 -29.41 23.18 1.40
N LYS A 267 -29.47 24.45 1.80
CA LYS A 267 -28.30 25.23 2.17
C LYS A 267 -27.60 24.67 3.40
N ALA A 268 -28.35 24.25 4.43
CA ALA A 268 -27.81 23.62 5.62
C ALA A 268 -27.13 22.30 5.28
N PHE A 269 -27.71 21.45 4.44
CA PHE A 269 -27.09 20.20 3.97
C PHE A 269 -25.80 20.45 3.19
N ARG A 270 -25.78 21.46 2.31
CA ARG A 270 -24.59 21.83 1.56
C ARG A 270 -23.45 22.28 2.48
N LEU A 271 -23.77 23.09 3.49
CA LEU A 271 -22.81 23.55 4.48
C LEU A 271 -22.33 22.41 5.39
N LEU A 272 -23.22 21.48 5.76
CA LEU A 272 -22.84 20.29 6.53
C LEU A 272 -21.85 19.42 5.73
N ARG A 273 -22.16 19.18 4.45
CA ARG A 273 -21.30 18.36 3.59
C ARG A 273 -19.90 18.98 3.45
N SER A 274 -19.81 20.30 3.29
CA SER A 274 -18.53 21.01 3.26
C SER A 274 -17.77 20.86 4.58
N LYS A 275 -18.43 21.06 5.74
CA LYS A 275 -17.77 20.91 7.04
C LYS A 275 -17.32 19.48 7.36
N LEU A 276 -18.11 18.48 6.97
CA LEU A 276 -17.72 17.10 7.14
C LEU A 276 -16.54 16.72 6.22
N TYR A 277 -16.53 17.26 5.00
CA TYR A 277 -15.40 17.11 4.08
C TYR A 277 -14.12 17.70 4.67
N ASP A 278 -14.17 18.95 5.17
CA ASP A 278 -13.01 19.61 5.80
C ASP A 278 -12.49 18.82 7.01
N LEU A 279 -13.40 18.30 7.85
CA LEU A 279 -13.03 17.50 9.04
C LEU A 279 -12.38 16.17 8.65
N GLU A 280 -12.91 15.49 7.65
CA GLU A 280 -12.35 14.23 7.17
C GLU A 280 -10.99 14.44 6.48
N LEU A 281 -10.85 15.55 5.74
CA LEU A 281 -9.58 15.95 5.14
C LEU A 281 -8.52 16.23 6.20
N GLU A 282 -8.87 16.97 7.26
CA GLU A 282 -7.96 17.24 8.39
C GLU A 282 -7.57 15.95 9.12
N ARG A 283 -8.52 15.03 9.34
CA ARG A 283 -8.25 13.72 9.95
C ARG A 283 -7.22 12.94 9.12
N ARG A 284 -7.44 12.83 7.80
CA ARG A 284 -6.51 12.13 6.89
C ARG A 284 -5.13 12.77 6.87
N GLN A 285 -5.05 14.10 6.80
CA GLN A 285 -3.78 14.81 6.85
C GLN A 285 -3.00 14.56 8.16
N ASN A 286 -3.71 14.47 9.29
CA ASN A 286 -3.09 14.15 10.57
C ASN A 286 -2.61 12.70 10.63
N GLU A 287 -3.38 11.75 10.09
CA GLU A 287 -3.00 10.33 9.98
C GLU A 287 -1.76 10.17 9.08
N GLU A 288 -1.76 10.78 7.89
CA GLU A 288 -0.61 10.78 6.98
C GLU A 288 0.63 11.42 7.60
N ALA A 289 0.45 12.54 8.32
CA ALA A 289 1.55 13.20 9.01
C ALA A 289 2.11 12.35 10.17
N ALA A 290 1.26 11.59 10.85
CA ALA A 290 1.69 10.65 11.89
C ALA A 290 2.44 9.46 11.29
N GLU A 291 1.92 8.90 10.20
CA GLU A 291 2.57 7.81 9.46
C GLU A 291 3.93 8.25 8.91
N ARG A 292 4.00 9.40 8.26
CA ARG A 292 5.27 9.98 7.77
C ARG A 292 6.28 10.13 8.90
N ARG A 293 5.88 10.65 10.06
CA ARG A 293 6.77 10.78 11.23
C ARG A 293 7.25 9.43 11.73
N SER A 294 6.42 8.41 11.73
CA SER A 294 6.81 7.07 12.17
C SER A 294 7.85 6.43 11.23
N GLN A 295 7.79 6.73 9.94
CA GLN A 295 8.73 6.22 8.93
C GLN A 295 10.10 6.90 9.01
N ILE A 296 10.14 8.21 9.25
CA ILE A 296 11.35 9.02 9.13
C ILE A 296 12.13 9.13 10.46
N GLY A 297 11.45 8.93 11.60
CA GLY A 297 12.05 9.15 12.92
C GLY A 297 12.59 10.58 13.08
N THR A 298 13.78 10.72 13.64
CA THR A 298 14.49 12.01 13.78
C THR A 298 15.44 12.30 12.61
N GLY A 299 15.68 11.34 11.71
CA GLY A 299 16.67 11.42 10.64
C GLY A 299 18.13 11.32 11.14
N ASP A 300 18.34 10.87 12.38
CA ASP A 300 19.66 10.68 12.95
C ASP A 300 20.42 9.54 12.26
N ARG A 301 21.75 9.65 12.25
CA ARG A 301 22.65 8.65 11.67
C ARG A 301 22.54 7.28 12.32
N SER A 302 22.07 7.20 13.56
CA SER A 302 21.84 5.95 14.30
C SER A 302 20.61 5.17 13.81
N GLU A 303 19.61 5.85 13.26
CA GLU A 303 18.33 5.28 12.82
C GLU A 303 18.39 4.64 11.41
N LYS A 304 19.59 4.53 10.83
CA LYS A 304 19.77 4.02 9.46
C LYS A 304 19.12 2.68 9.22
N ILE A 305 18.40 2.57 8.11
CA ILE A 305 17.95 1.28 7.56
C ILE A 305 18.97 0.71 6.58
N ARG A 306 19.65 1.60 5.80
CA ARG A 306 20.59 1.21 4.75
C ARG A 306 21.80 2.14 4.74
N THR A 307 22.99 1.60 4.51
CA THR A 307 24.22 2.35 4.36
C THR A 307 24.83 2.14 2.98
N TYR A 308 25.15 3.24 2.33
CA TYR A 308 25.85 3.30 1.03
C TYR A 308 27.29 3.72 1.29
N ASN A 309 28.24 2.77 1.19
CA ASN A 309 29.66 3.01 1.41
C ASN A 309 30.40 3.02 0.08
N PHE A 310 30.66 4.20 -0.44
CA PHE A 310 31.31 4.38 -1.73
C PHE A 310 32.78 3.94 -1.74
N PRO A 311 33.63 4.25 -0.73
CA PRO A 311 35.01 3.77 -0.71
C PRO A 311 35.14 2.25 -0.76
N GLN A 312 34.20 1.52 -0.20
CA GLN A 312 34.20 0.05 -0.19
C GLN A 312 33.31 -0.54 -1.29
N GLY A 313 32.64 0.28 -2.11
CA GLY A 313 31.77 -0.17 -3.18
C GLY A 313 30.58 -1.02 -2.71
N ARG A 314 30.16 -0.88 -1.44
CA ARG A 314 29.13 -1.73 -0.82
C ARG A 314 27.90 -0.97 -0.36
N VAL A 315 26.76 -1.67 -0.39
CA VAL A 315 25.51 -1.26 0.23
C VAL A 315 25.12 -2.30 1.26
N THR A 316 24.79 -1.85 2.46
CA THR A 316 24.39 -2.74 3.55
C THR A 316 22.96 -2.39 3.99
N GLU A 317 22.05 -3.36 3.86
CA GLU A 317 20.69 -3.30 4.39
C GLU A 317 20.70 -3.85 5.82
N HIS A 318 20.59 -2.93 6.79
CA HIS A 318 20.79 -3.28 8.20
C HIS A 318 19.68 -4.12 8.81
N ARG A 319 18.45 -3.99 8.33
CA ARG A 319 17.29 -4.72 8.87
C ARG A 319 17.39 -6.23 8.68
N ILE A 320 17.98 -6.65 7.57
CA ILE A 320 18.17 -8.07 7.22
C ILE A 320 19.65 -8.50 7.16
N LYS A 321 20.57 -7.59 7.52
CA LYS A 321 22.03 -7.81 7.50
C LYS A 321 22.57 -8.25 6.15
N LEU A 322 21.95 -7.78 5.05
CA LEU A 322 22.39 -8.04 3.69
C LEU A 322 23.45 -7.02 3.27
N THR A 323 24.58 -7.49 2.74
CA THR A 323 25.63 -6.62 2.18
C THR A 323 25.90 -7.02 0.73
N LEU A 324 25.82 -6.03 -0.17
CA LEU A 324 26.07 -6.21 -1.60
C LEU A 324 27.22 -5.29 -2.05
N TYR A 325 28.14 -5.85 -2.82
CA TYR A 325 29.33 -5.15 -3.33
C TYR A 325 29.14 -4.66 -4.79
N LYS A 326 28.01 -4.00 -5.04
CA LYS A 326 27.61 -3.49 -6.37
C LYS A 326 26.93 -2.13 -6.27
N ILE A 327 27.56 -1.19 -5.53
CA ILE A 327 26.97 0.12 -5.25
C ILE A 327 26.60 0.88 -6.53
N ASP A 328 27.44 0.85 -7.57
CA ASP A 328 27.18 1.57 -8.81
C ASP A 328 25.92 1.05 -9.53
N SER A 329 25.72 -0.27 -9.55
CA SER A 329 24.51 -0.89 -10.09
C SER A 329 23.27 -0.53 -9.29
N ILE A 330 23.37 -0.53 -7.95
CA ILE A 330 22.29 -0.16 -7.05
C ILE A 330 21.92 1.31 -7.26
N MET A 331 22.88 2.22 -7.33
CA MET A 331 22.64 3.65 -7.58
C MET A 331 22.08 3.91 -8.98
N ASP A 332 22.28 3.00 -9.93
CA ASP A 332 21.63 3.01 -11.25
C ASP A 332 20.26 2.29 -11.27
N GLY A 333 19.68 2.01 -10.10
CA GLY A 333 18.33 1.48 -9.95
C GLY A 333 18.20 -0.04 -9.89
N ASP A 334 19.28 -0.81 -9.70
CA ASP A 334 19.20 -2.26 -9.49
C ASP A 334 18.94 -2.58 -8.02
N LEU A 335 17.69 -2.35 -7.59
CA LEU A 335 17.25 -2.59 -6.21
C LEU A 335 16.60 -3.97 -6.00
N TYR A 336 16.51 -4.80 -7.04
CA TYR A 336 15.73 -6.04 -6.99
C TYR A 336 16.16 -6.98 -5.87
N GLU A 337 17.43 -7.26 -5.73
CA GLU A 337 17.93 -8.20 -4.72
C GLU A 337 17.68 -7.72 -3.29
N ILE A 338 17.77 -6.40 -3.05
CA ILE A 338 17.46 -5.80 -1.75
C ILE A 338 15.96 -5.91 -1.45
N ILE A 339 15.13 -5.50 -2.40
CA ILE A 339 13.67 -5.48 -2.24
C ILE A 339 13.13 -6.90 -2.11
N ASP A 340 13.57 -7.83 -2.95
CA ASP A 340 13.12 -9.24 -2.90
C ASP A 340 13.52 -9.90 -1.58
N SER A 341 14.72 -9.60 -1.06
CA SER A 341 15.17 -10.07 0.25
C SER A 341 14.35 -9.48 1.40
N LEU A 342 13.94 -8.21 1.32
CA LEU A 342 13.08 -7.56 2.30
C LEU A 342 11.66 -8.13 2.26
N ILE A 343 11.12 -8.38 1.07
CA ILE A 343 9.81 -9.05 0.89
C ILE A 343 9.86 -10.44 1.51
N ALA A 344 10.89 -11.23 1.22
CA ALA A 344 11.04 -12.57 1.79
C ALA A 344 11.14 -12.55 3.32
N ALA A 345 11.87 -11.60 3.89
CA ALA A 345 11.98 -11.43 5.34
C ALA A 345 10.64 -11.02 5.99
N ASP A 346 9.88 -10.12 5.35
CA ASP A 346 8.55 -9.72 5.83
C ASP A 346 7.55 -10.89 5.77
N GLN A 347 7.56 -11.65 4.67
CA GLN A 347 6.73 -12.85 4.53
C GLN A 347 7.09 -13.90 5.60
N ALA A 348 8.37 -14.15 5.85
CA ALA A 348 8.81 -15.06 6.89
C ALA A 348 8.37 -14.61 8.29
N ALA A 349 8.46 -13.32 8.59
CA ALA A 349 7.99 -12.76 9.85
C ALA A 349 6.47 -12.89 10.04
N LYS A 350 5.69 -12.67 8.97
CA LYS A 350 4.23 -12.84 8.98
C LYS A 350 3.84 -14.31 9.16
N LEU A 351 4.53 -15.25 8.48
CA LEU A 351 4.31 -16.68 8.65
C LEU A 351 4.62 -17.15 10.07
N ALA A 352 5.71 -16.66 10.67
CA ALA A 352 6.05 -16.97 12.06
C ALA A 352 4.95 -16.55 13.03
N LYS A 353 4.42 -15.33 12.87
CA LYS A 353 3.30 -14.81 13.67
C LYS A 353 2.00 -15.61 13.49
N MET A 354 1.71 -16.08 12.29
CA MET A 354 0.56 -16.94 12.04
C MET A 354 0.68 -18.29 12.75
N ASN A 355 1.89 -18.85 12.84
CA ASN A 355 2.15 -20.12 13.53
C ASN A 355 2.13 -19.99 15.07
N GLU A 356 2.46 -18.80 15.61
CA GLU A 356 2.41 -18.52 17.06
C GLU A 356 0.99 -18.22 17.57
N GLY A 357 0.05 -17.88 16.68
CA GLY A 357 -1.34 -17.55 17.00
C GLY A 357 -2.30 -18.76 16.93
N ILE A 358 -1.77 -19.96 16.71
CA ILE A 358 -2.48 -21.24 16.78
C ILE A 358 -2.05 -21.96 18.07
#